data_caa6ee77f06df96c5cc59411c1d153b8
#
_entry.id   caa6ee77f06df96c5cc59411c1d153b8
#
_cell.length_a   1.000
_cell.length_b   1.000
_cell.length_c   1.000
_cell.angle_alpha   90.00
_cell.angle_beta   90.00
_cell.angle_gamma   90.00
#
_symmetry.space_group_name_H-M   'P 1'
#
loop_
_entity.id
_entity.type
_entity.pdbx_description
1 polymer ?
#
loop_
_entity_poly.entity_id
_entity_poly.type
_entity_poly.pdbx_seq_one_letter_code
_entity_poly.pdbx_strand_id
1 'polypeptide(L)'
;MADFDVIAMGAGHNSLTTCGYLAKAGKKVLLLERHDYAGGGAATQQILTPGYHHDLHSSVHIMIQANPLITNDELDLFKKYGMDYKYSDVPHATIFADQSALMTYKDLDKTCEGMAKISQRDADAYRRFVELGQSMLPMVMPGMYKPQPPLGALMAMLDSSEEGRVMMDMMQRSSMDIINTWFTHDKIKMHIARAVSENLQLPDELGTGMGTVMFTALMHTYGVAQPWGGSGKLSESMVRAIEATGGEIRYNSEIKRILVSGGKAKGVELTTGEKIMARDAVIGSMHPHKIRQFVDGVSEPVLKRAENASLAAFSLFVSHYDLREPVQFRTAEKDVEKAIMLTLCQHESMADMQRDFDALKRGELTDLMFSAGNDESKTDPTRVPKGAGMWHSTGFAPFNLLEGGSSRWDDIREAYGEERQKQQGKFVSNLNSDNIIAHKFYTPLDLERNSPNSMVEGDVHGVAPYFYQSVGHRPTPDLGQFKVPGIDSLYLVGPSMPPAGGVVGAGRAAAMGMFEDLGMDFDSTFQTGESKSKNTVKARTQAPDDGAVRLFDENDAELMTVDSIDTQDDELVVRGKTFGTMPLTARLGPGDLRRAAKMALSPAKFMTIVKMLFSKD
;
A
#
# COMPACT_ATOMS: atom_id res chain seq x y z
N MET A 1 -0.04 20.02 -32.11
CA MET A 1 0.73 20.29 -30.88
C MET A 1 0.13 19.42 -29.79
N ALA A 2 0.89 18.99 -28.81
CA ALA A 2 0.36 18.21 -27.69
C ALA A 2 -0.50 19.13 -26.81
N ASP A 3 -1.74 18.71 -26.53
CA ASP A 3 -2.69 19.52 -25.75
C ASP A 3 -2.49 19.35 -24.23
N PHE A 4 -1.78 18.29 -23.83
CA PHE A 4 -1.49 17.91 -22.44
C PHE A 4 0.00 17.67 -22.22
N ASP A 5 0.46 17.93 -21.00
CA ASP A 5 1.83 17.60 -20.58
C ASP A 5 1.94 16.13 -20.29
N VAL A 6 1.00 15.60 -19.52
CA VAL A 6 0.97 14.21 -19.09
C VAL A 6 -0.39 13.58 -19.38
N ILE A 7 -0.37 12.37 -19.93
CA ILE A 7 -1.57 11.56 -20.14
C ILE A 7 -1.46 10.30 -19.30
N ALA A 8 -2.51 9.99 -18.52
CA ALA A 8 -2.58 8.76 -17.72
C ALA A 8 -3.64 7.80 -18.27
N MET A 9 -3.26 6.54 -18.39
CA MET A 9 -4.13 5.40 -18.66
C MET A 9 -4.82 4.98 -17.36
N GLY A 10 -6.15 5.13 -17.32
CA GLY A 10 -7.00 4.84 -16.17
C GLY A 10 -6.99 5.94 -15.10
N ALA A 11 -8.16 6.14 -14.48
CA ALA A 11 -8.37 7.04 -13.34
C ALA A 11 -8.50 6.26 -12.01
N GLY A 12 -7.70 5.20 -11.83
CA GLY A 12 -7.57 4.52 -10.55
C GLY A 12 -6.87 5.41 -9.52
N HIS A 13 -7.09 5.15 -8.22
CA HIS A 13 -6.58 5.99 -7.14
C HIS A 13 -5.06 6.27 -7.19
N ASN A 14 -4.23 5.35 -7.73
CA ASN A 14 -2.79 5.59 -7.90
C ASN A 14 -2.49 6.59 -9.03
N SER A 15 -3.18 6.47 -10.18
CA SER A 15 -3.08 7.45 -11.28
C SER A 15 -3.58 8.82 -10.83
N LEU A 16 -4.71 8.87 -10.12
CA LEU A 16 -5.27 10.10 -9.55
C LEU A 16 -4.28 10.75 -8.58
N THR A 17 -3.64 9.97 -7.71
CA THR A 17 -2.60 10.48 -6.79
C THR A 17 -1.44 11.10 -7.58
N THR A 18 -0.85 10.37 -8.53
CA THR A 18 0.30 10.87 -9.32
C THR A 18 -0.07 12.11 -10.11
N CYS A 19 -1.21 12.09 -10.82
CA CYS A 19 -1.69 13.23 -11.60
C CYS A 19 -2.08 14.43 -10.72
N GLY A 20 -2.61 14.18 -9.51
CA GLY A 20 -2.91 15.22 -8.53
C GLY A 20 -1.66 16.02 -8.12
N TYR A 21 -0.55 15.34 -7.85
CA TYR A 21 0.73 16.00 -7.57
C TYR A 21 1.24 16.80 -8.78
N LEU A 22 1.22 16.21 -9.98
CA LEU A 22 1.67 16.87 -11.20
C LEU A 22 0.79 18.08 -11.55
N ALA A 23 -0.53 17.96 -11.41
CA ALA A 23 -1.48 19.04 -11.68
C ALA A 23 -1.30 20.20 -10.68
N LYS A 24 -1.14 19.90 -9.38
CA LYS A 24 -0.86 20.92 -8.37
C LYS A 24 0.48 21.65 -8.61
N ALA A 25 1.43 21.00 -9.26
CA ALA A 25 2.70 21.60 -9.70
C ALA A 25 2.61 22.31 -11.08
N GLY A 26 1.42 22.49 -11.62
CA GLY A 26 1.17 23.25 -12.86
C GLY A 26 1.26 22.46 -14.16
N LYS A 27 1.36 21.13 -14.12
CA LYS A 27 1.29 20.30 -15.34
C LYS A 27 -0.15 20.14 -15.80
N LYS A 28 -0.40 20.28 -17.10
CA LYS A 28 -1.69 19.99 -17.68
C LYS A 28 -1.84 18.49 -17.88
N VAL A 29 -2.66 17.84 -17.04
CA VAL A 29 -2.84 16.39 -17.03
C VAL A 29 -4.17 15.99 -17.65
N LEU A 30 -4.18 14.82 -18.32
CA LEU A 30 -5.39 14.15 -18.81
C LEU A 30 -5.40 12.71 -18.32
N LEU A 31 -6.45 12.30 -17.63
CA LEU A 31 -6.69 10.91 -17.28
C LEU A 31 -7.81 10.35 -18.17
N LEU A 32 -7.57 9.16 -18.73
CA LEU A 32 -8.49 8.48 -19.64
C LEU A 32 -8.99 7.20 -18.98
N GLU A 33 -10.27 7.21 -18.59
CA GLU A 33 -10.91 6.12 -17.85
C GLU A 33 -11.89 5.37 -18.76
N ARG A 34 -11.86 4.03 -18.72
CA ARG A 34 -12.75 3.19 -19.51
C ARG A 34 -14.19 3.16 -18.99
N HIS A 35 -14.36 3.28 -17.67
CA HIS A 35 -15.66 3.34 -17.01
C HIS A 35 -16.25 4.76 -17.02
N ASP A 36 -17.47 4.89 -16.59
CA ASP A 36 -18.16 6.17 -16.36
C ASP A 36 -17.90 6.75 -14.96
N TYR A 37 -17.01 6.14 -14.18
CA TYR A 37 -16.59 6.56 -12.86
C TYR A 37 -15.07 6.40 -12.66
N ALA A 38 -14.50 7.19 -11.76
CA ALA A 38 -13.10 7.11 -11.35
C ALA A 38 -12.94 6.27 -10.07
N GLY A 39 -11.70 5.85 -9.79
CA GLY A 39 -11.30 5.25 -8.52
C GLY A 39 -10.64 3.89 -8.64
N GLY A 40 -10.99 3.10 -9.65
CA GLY A 40 -10.50 1.73 -9.80
C GLY A 40 -10.83 0.90 -8.56
N GLY A 41 -9.83 0.46 -7.78
CA GLY A 41 -10.04 -0.27 -6.53
C GLY A 41 -10.64 0.55 -5.37
N ALA A 42 -10.71 1.88 -5.49
CA ALA A 42 -11.33 2.79 -4.50
C ALA A 42 -12.53 3.52 -5.14
N ALA A 43 -13.58 2.78 -5.43
CA ALA A 43 -14.81 3.26 -6.04
C ALA A 43 -16.05 2.81 -5.25
N THR A 44 -17.03 3.70 -5.12
CA THR A 44 -18.31 3.44 -4.45
C THR A 44 -19.45 3.66 -5.46
N GLN A 45 -20.37 2.68 -5.58
CA GLN A 45 -21.45 2.71 -6.56
C GLN A 45 -22.77 2.17 -6.00
N GLN A 46 -23.88 2.57 -6.62
CA GLN A 46 -25.20 1.98 -6.36
C GLN A 46 -25.38 0.75 -7.28
N ILE A 47 -24.89 -0.41 -6.84
CA ILE A 47 -24.84 -1.64 -7.68
C ILE A 47 -26.08 -2.52 -7.60
N LEU A 48 -26.96 -2.26 -6.64
CA LEU A 48 -28.19 -3.01 -6.36
C LEU A 48 -29.38 -2.06 -6.29
N THR A 49 -29.88 -1.77 -5.10
CA THR A 49 -31.05 -0.89 -4.90
C THR A 49 -30.63 0.59 -4.86
N PRO A 50 -31.38 1.50 -5.50
CA PRO A 50 -31.13 2.94 -5.38
C PRO A 50 -31.08 3.42 -3.91
N GLY A 51 -30.07 4.24 -3.60
CA GLY A 51 -29.83 4.76 -2.25
C GLY A 51 -28.90 3.92 -1.40
N TYR A 52 -28.44 2.74 -1.88
CA TYR A 52 -27.42 1.92 -1.24
C TYR A 52 -26.08 2.09 -1.98
N HIS A 53 -25.08 2.60 -1.28
CA HIS A 53 -23.76 2.94 -1.84
C HIS A 53 -22.71 1.91 -1.39
N HIS A 54 -22.35 0.99 -2.27
CA HIS A 54 -21.39 -0.09 -2.02
C HIS A 54 -20.00 0.26 -2.51
N ASP A 55 -18.99 -0.05 -1.71
CA ASP A 55 -17.60 -0.08 -2.17
C ASP A 55 -17.39 -1.31 -3.05
N LEU A 56 -16.90 -1.11 -4.27
CA LEU A 56 -16.73 -2.20 -5.22
C LEU A 56 -15.63 -3.18 -4.80
N HIS A 57 -14.57 -2.68 -4.15
CA HIS A 57 -13.40 -3.44 -3.75
C HIS A 57 -12.92 -3.04 -2.35
N SER A 58 -12.11 -1.98 -2.23
CA SER A 58 -11.61 -1.52 -0.94
C SER A 58 -12.66 -0.73 -0.19
N SER A 59 -12.94 -1.11 1.05
CA SER A 59 -13.82 -0.36 1.98
C SER A 59 -13.07 0.20 3.17
N VAL A 60 -11.92 -0.38 3.50
CA VAL A 60 -11.12 -0.06 4.68
C VAL A 60 -9.72 0.37 4.27
N HIS A 61 -9.26 1.49 4.82
CA HIS A 61 -7.99 2.12 4.48
C HIS A 61 -7.04 2.12 5.70
N ILE A 62 -5.97 1.35 5.63
CA ILE A 62 -4.98 1.20 6.72
C ILE A 62 -3.67 1.86 6.33
N MET A 63 -2.99 1.33 5.32
CA MET A 63 -1.64 1.74 4.95
C MET A 63 -1.55 3.21 4.58
N ILE A 64 -2.55 3.73 3.87
CA ILE A 64 -2.58 5.13 3.43
C ILE A 64 -2.64 6.11 4.62
N GLN A 65 -3.07 5.68 5.82
CA GLN A 65 -3.17 6.54 7.00
C GLN A 65 -1.80 7.07 7.47
N ALA A 66 -0.72 6.37 7.12
CA ALA A 66 0.64 6.81 7.40
C ALA A 66 1.27 7.61 6.23
N ASN A 67 0.58 7.75 5.09
CA ASN A 67 1.10 8.44 3.91
C ASN A 67 1.04 9.97 4.09
N PRO A 68 2.10 10.72 3.75
CA PRO A 68 2.09 12.18 3.77
C PRO A 68 0.95 12.82 2.94
N LEU A 69 0.46 12.16 1.91
CA LEU A 69 -0.76 12.56 1.20
C LEU A 69 -1.94 12.79 2.16
N ILE A 70 -2.06 11.96 3.20
CA ILE A 70 -3.13 12.02 4.21
C ILE A 70 -2.67 12.80 5.44
N THR A 71 -1.51 12.45 6.02
CA THR A 71 -1.04 13.04 7.28
C THR A 71 -0.74 14.54 7.16
N ASN A 72 -0.27 14.98 5.99
CA ASN A 72 0.05 16.38 5.70
C ASN A 72 -1.00 17.06 4.80
N ASP A 73 -1.99 16.30 4.31
CA ASP A 73 -2.99 16.78 3.35
C ASP A 73 -2.34 17.46 2.12
N GLU A 74 -1.30 16.83 1.56
CA GLU A 74 -0.44 17.41 0.52
C GLU A 74 -1.21 17.89 -0.73
N LEU A 75 -2.38 17.32 -1.01
CA LEU A 75 -3.26 17.71 -2.12
C LEU A 75 -4.50 18.52 -1.66
N ASP A 76 -4.55 18.98 -0.41
CA ASP A 76 -5.68 19.71 0.19
C ASP A 76 -7.02 18.92 0.15
N LEU A 77 -6.98 17.59 0.17
CA LEU A 77 -8.16 16.73 0.01
C LEU A 77 -9.19 16.96 1.13
N PHE A 78 -8.71 17.09 2.35
CA PHE A 78 -9.54 17.36 3.53
C PHE A 78 -9.94 18.84 3.62
N LYS A 79 -9.00 19.74 3.40
CA LYS A 79 -9.23 21.19 3.55
C LYS A 79 -10.16 21.77 2.49
N LYS A 80 -10.09 21.26 1.23
CA LYS A 80 -10.77 21.89 0.09
C LYS A 80 -11.71 20.99 -0.67
N TYR A 81 -11.42 19.68 -0.72
CA TYR A 81 -12.10 18.79 -1.67
C TYR A 81 -13.02 17.77 -1.01
N GLY A 82 -13.33 17.95 0.28
CA GLY A 82 -14.40 17.25 0.99
C GLY A 82 -14.11 15.79 1.32
N MET A 83 -12.82 15.44 1.45
CA MET A 83 -12.42 14.17 2.01
C MET A 83 -12.66 14.17 3.52
N ASP A 84 -13.17 13.07 4.06
CA ASP A 84 -13.28 12.84 5.50
C ASP A 84 -13.06 11.35 5.79
N TYR A 85 -12.37 11.05 6.88
CA TYR A 85 -12.17 9.70 7.38
C TYR A 85 -12.85 9.51 8.73
N LYS A 86 -13.50 8.36 8.90
CA LYS A 86 -14.01 7.91 10.19
C LYS A 86 -13.17 6.76 10.72
N TYR A 87 -12.83 6.86 11.99
CA TYR A 87 -12.06 5.87 12.72
C TYR A 87 -12.96 5.20 13.75
N SER A 88 -12.67 3.94 14.04
CA SER A 88 -13.29 3.25 15.17
C SER A 88 -12.24 2.94 16.25
N ASP A 89 -12.69 2.88 17.50
CA ASP A 89 -11.87 2.37 18.61
C ASP A 89 -11.63 0.86 18.48
N VAL A 90 -12.35 0.16 17.59
CA VAL A 90 -12.22 -1.26 17.29
C VAL A 90 -11.81 -1.44 15.82
N PRO A 91 -10.51 -1.34 15.49
CA PRO A 91 -9.99 -1.60 14.16
C PRO A 91 -10.38 -2.96 13.58
N HIS A 92 -10.29 -4.01 14.37
CA HIS A 92 -10.56 -5.37 13.94
C HIS A 92 -11.22 -6.20 15.04
N ALA A 93 -12.16 -7.07 14.66
CA ALA A 93 -12.74 -8.09 15.54
C ALA A 93 -12.80 -9.44 14.82
N THR A 94 -12.75 -10.52 15.59
CA THR A 94 -13.01 -11.88 15.09
C THR A 94 -14.11 -12.51 15.93
N ILE A 95 -15.16 -12.99 15.29
CA ILE A 95 -16.16 -13.87 15.92
C ILE A 95 -15.80 -15.31 15.54
N PHE A 96 -15.63 -16.17 16.55
CA PHE A 96 -15.29 -17.59 16.39
C PHE A 96 -16.53 -18.47 16.30
N ALA A 97 -16.34 -19.74 15.88
CA ALA A 97 -17.41 -20.73 15.73
C ALA A 97 -18.25 -20.94 17.02
N ASP A 98 -17.63 -20.80 18.19
CA ASP A 98 -18.30 -20.88 19.49
C ASP A 98 -18.98 -19.56 19.93
N GLN A 99 -19.08 -18.59 19.02
CA GLN A 99 -19.67 -17.26 19.22
C GLN A 99 -18.92 -16.37 20.22
N SER A 100 -17.77 -16.79 20.72
CA SER A 100 -16.85 -15.87 21.41
C SER A 100 -16.25 -14.88 20.41
N ALA A 101 -15.83 -13.71 20.89
CA ALA A 101 -15.16 -12.75 20.02
C ALA A 101 -13.89 -12.19 20.67
N LEU A 102 -12.94 -11.85 19.82
CA LEU A 102 -11.71 -11.17 20.18
C LEU A 102 -11.60 -9.87 19.38
N MET A 103 -11.36 -8.76 20.06
CA MET A 103 -11.21 -7.44 19.47
C MET A 103 -9.76 -6.97 19.54
N THR A 104 -9.30 -6.36 18.45
CA THR A 104 -8.18 -5.43 18.46
C THR A 104 -8.75 -4.04 18.62
N TYR A 105 -8.46 -3.40 19.74
CA TYR A 105 -8.76 -1.98 19.97
C TYR A 105 -7.58 -1.13 19.48
N LYS A 106 -7.82 0.13 19.15
CA LYS A 106 -6.72 1.09 18.92
C LYS A 106 -5.87 1.24 20.18
N ASP A 107 -6.51 1.17 21.34
CA ASP A 107 -5.88 1.10 22.65
C ASP A 107 -5.26 -0.29 22.86
N LEU A 108 -3.92 -0.34 23.02
CA LEU A 108 -3.18 -1.57 23.21
C LEU A 108 -3.48 -2.25 24.54
N ASP A 109 -3.67 -1.47 25.61
CA ASP A 109 -3.97 -2.02 26.95
C ASP A 109 -5.30 -2.77 26.92
N LYS A 110 -6.32 -2.16 26.33
CA LYS A 110 -7.64 -2.78 26.17
C LYS A 110 -7.60 -4.04 25.31
N THR A 111 -6.78 -4.06 24.27
CA THR A 111 -6.57 -5.26 23.46
C THR A 111 -5.94 -6.38 24.29
N CYS A 112 -4.87 -6.07 25.03
CA CYS A 112 -4.20 -7.03 25.91
C CYS A 112 -5.12 -7.56 27.02
N GLU A 113 -5.97 -6.71 27.62
CA GLU A 113 -6.98 -7.14 28.60
C GLU A 113 -7.97 -8.15 28.00
N GLY A 114 -8.40 -7.94 26.76
CA GLY A 114 -9.24 -8.89 26.03
C GLY A 114 -8.54 -10.22 25.77
N MET A 115 -7.29 -10.17 25.32
CA MET A 115 -6.48 -11.37 25.06
C MET A 115 -6.13 -12.14 26.34
N ALA A 116 -5.91 -11.44 27.46
CA ALA A 116 -5.60 -12.04 28.75
C ALA A 116 -6.71 -12.96 29.28
N LYS A 117 -7.96 -12.71 28.91
CA LYS A 117 -9.10 -13.61 29.23
C LYS A 117 -8.96 -14.98 28.56
N ILE A 118 -8.19 -15.04 27.46
CA ILE A 118 -7.91 -16.27 26.70
C ILE A 118 -6.55 -16.84 27.12
N SER A 119 -5.49 -16.00 27.11
CA SER A 119 -4.12 -16.39 27.46
C SER A 119 -3.35 -15.16 27.94
N GLN A 120 -3.01 -15.12 29.26
CA GLN A 120 -2.17 -14.04 29.80
C GLN A 120 -0.80 -14.00 29.15
N ARG A 121 -0.18 -15.17 28.91
CA ARG A 121 1.10 -15.27 28.21
C ARG A 121 1.08 -14.62 26.84
N ASP A 122 0.03 -14.88 26.07
CA ASP A 122 -0.08 -14.37 24.70
C ASP A 122 -0.46 -12.88 24.69
N ALA A 123 -1.20 -12.39 25.70
CA ALA A 123 -1.44 -10.96 25.89
C ALA A 123 -0.14 -10.19 26.15
N ASP A 124 0.72 -10.72 27.04
CA ASP A 124 2.05 -10.14 27.31
C ASP A 124 2.96 -10.20 26.07
N ALA A 125 2.87 -11.27 25.30
CA ALA A 125 3.60 -11.41 24.04
C ALA A 125 3.08 -10.42 22.99
N TYR A 126 1.76 -10.22 22.88
CA TYR A 126 1.15 -9.29 21.93
C TYR A 126 1.59 -7.85 22.20
N ARG A 127 1.65 -7.44 23.45
CA ARG A 127 2.17 -6.11 23.84
C ARG A 127 3.58 -5.89 23.28
N ARG A 128 4.51 -6.81 23.61
CA ARG A 128 5.88 -6.71 23.11
C ARG A 128 5.98 -6.77 21.59
N PHE A 129 5.12 -7.55 20.97
CA PHE A 129 5.04 -7.66 19.51
C PHE A 129 4.64 -6.34 18.85
N VAL A 130 3.62 -5.67 19.38
CA VAL A 130 3.18 -4.36 18.90
C VAL A 130 4.24 -3.29 19.16
N GLU A 131 4.82 -3.24 20.36
CA GLU A 131 5.88 -2.29 20.72
C GLU A 131 7.11 -2.44 19.81
N LEU A 132 7.50 -3.68 19.49
CA LEU A 132 8.56 -3.96 18.52
C LEU A 132 8.20 -3.40 17.13
N GLY A 133 6.99 -3.67 16.64
CA GLY A 133 6.54 -3.13 15.36
C GLY A 133 6.50 -1.60 15.36
N GLN A 134 6.02 -0.99 16.44
CA GLN A 134 5.97 0.48 16.59
C GLN A 134 7.37 1.11 16.60
N SER A 135 8.37 0.45 17.19
CA SER A 135 9.76 0.94 17.16
C SER A 135 10.37 0.92 15.75
N MET A 136 9.87 0.07 14.86
CA MET A 136 10.31 -0.02 13.46
C MET A 136 9.62 0.99 12.53
N LEU A 137 8.42 1.49 12.89
CA LEU A 137 7.65 2.41 12.04
C LEU A 137 8.43 3.66 11.60
N PRO A 138 9.18 4.36 12.48
CA PRO A 138 9.93 5.55 12.07
C PRO A 138 10.99 5.27 11.01
N MET A 139 11.52 4.06 10.95
CA MET A 139 12.52 3.66 9.94
C MET A 139 11.85 3.27 8.61
N VAL A 140 10.71 2.56 8.68
CA VAL A 140 10.05 1.98 7.49
C VAL A 140 9.13 2.98 6.78
N MET A 141 8.30 3.72 7.54
CA MET A 141 7.24 4.56 6.95
C MET A 141 7.76 5.66 6.04
N PRO A 142 8.81 6.45 6.37
CA PRO A 142 9.29 7.48 5.47
C PRO A 142 9.77 6.94 4.12
N GLY A 143 10.37 5.74 4.10
CA GLY A 143 10.82 5.10 2.87
C GLY A 143 9.68 4.53 2.02
N MET A 144 8.59 4.09 2.65
CA MET A 144 7.49 3.40 1.97
C MET A 144 6.79 4.27 0.91
N TYR A 145 6.70 5.59 1.11
CA TYR A 145 5.99 6.52 0.23
C TYR A 145 6.92 7.36 -0.65
N LYS A 146 8.15 6.89 -0.84
CA LYS A 146 9.18 7.44 -1.72
C LYS A 146 9.64 6.39 -2.74
N PRO A 147 10.35 6.76 -3.81
CA PRO A 147 11.02 5.79 -4.67
C PRO A 147 11.90 4.86 -3.84
N GLN A 148 11.75 3.55 -4.05
CA GLN A 148 12.44 2.55 -3.24
C GLN A 148 13.93 2.46 -3.63
N PRO A 149 14.84 2.32 -2.66
CA PRO A 149 16.24 2.09 -2.98
C PRO A 149 16.42 0.73 -3.68
N PRO A 150 17.52 0.53 -4.43
CA PRO A 150 17.89 -0.79 -4.92
C PRO A 150 17.92 -1.81 -3.78
N LEU A 151 17.38 -3.02 -4.00
CA LEU A 151 17.25 -4.03 -2.95
C LEU A 151 18.59 -4.35 -2.29
N GLY A 152 19.69 -4.41 -3.07
CA GLY A 152 21.03 -4.66 -2.51
C GLY A 152 21.49 -3.57 -1.54
N ALA A 153 21.18 -2.31 -1.82
CA ALA A 153 21.49 -1.19 -0.92
C ALA A 153 20.66 -1.27 0.37
N LEU A 154 19.37 -1.58 0.28
CA LEU A 154 18.52 -1.80 1.44
C LEU A 154 19.04 -2.96 2.30
N MET A 155 19.38 -4.11 1.69
CA MET A 155 19.91 -5.25 2.43
C MET A 155 21.24 -4.92 3.13
N ALA A 156 22.16 -4.22 2.47
CA ALA A 156 23.41 -3.78 3.08
C ALA A 156 23.18 -2.82 4.25
N MET A 157 22.23 -1.93 4.13
CA MET A 157 21.84 -1.02 5.21
C MET A 157 21.28 -1.80 6.41
N LEU A 158 20.36 -2.72 6.18
CA LEU A 158 19.77 -3.53 7.26
C LEU A 158 20.81 -4.44 7.95
N ASP A 159 21.73 -5.05 7.20
CA ASP A 159 22.75 -5.95 7.76
C ASP A 159 23.79 -5.21 8.63
N SER A 160 23.84 -3.89 8.56
CA SER A 160 24.84 -3.08 9.28
C SER A 160 24.54 -2.88 10.77
N SER A 161 23.30 -3.13 11.24
CA SER A 161 22.88 -2.95 12.64
C SER A 161 22.20 -4.20 13.19
N GLU A 162 22.10 -4.30 14.52
CA GLU A 162 21.38 -5.42 15.17
C GLU A 162 19.89 -5.35 14.86
N GLU A 163 19.29 -4.17 14.97
CA GLU A 163 17.88 -3.93 14.67
C GLU A 163 17.58 -4.22 13.19
N GLY A 164 18.46 -3.82 12.28
CA GLY A 164 18.34 -4.11 10.86
C GLY A 164 18.37 -5.61 10.55
N ARG A 165 19.26 -6.38 11.22
CA ARG A 165 19.29 -7.84 11.09
C ARG A 165 18.03 -8.51 11.61
N VAL A 166 17.43 -8.01 12.70
CA VAL A 166 16.13 -8.48 13.18
C VAL A 166 15.05 -8.24 12.13
N MET A 167 15.04 -7.06 11.48
CA MET A 167 14.12 -6.77 10.38
C MET A 167 14.35 -7.70 9.18
N MET A 168 15.61 -7.95 8.81
CA MET A 168 15.95 -8.90 7.74
C MET A 168 15.45 -10.31 8.03
N ASP A 169 15.61 -10.81 9.25
CA ASP A 169 15.07 -12.11 9.66
C ASP A 169 13.56 -12.17 9.48
N MET A 170 12.84 -11.15 9.95
CA MET A 170 11.39 -11.05 9.78
C MET A 170 10.96 -10.93 8.30
N MET A 171 11.73 -10.21 7.48
CA MET A 171 11.46 -10.07 6.04
C MET A 171 11.60 -11.39 5.28
N GLN A 172 12.37 -12.34 5.77
CA GLN A 172 12.62 -13.62 5.12
C GLN A 172 11.69 -14.74 5.61
N ARG A 173 11.14 -14.62 6.82
CA ARG A 173 10.23 -15.60 7.40
C ARG A 173 8.82 -15.47 6.84
N SER A 174 8.01 -16.49 7.06
CA SER A 174 6.57 -16.44 6.84
C SER A 174 5.83 -15.76 7.99
N SER A 175 4.63 -15.28 7.72
CA SER A 175 3.69 -14.81 8.78
C SER A 175 3.44 -15.91 9.81
N MET A 176 3.32 -17.17 9.37
CA MET A 176 3.09 -18.32 10.23
C MET A 176 4.27 -18.57 11.16
N ASP A 177 5.53 -18.45 10.68
CA ASP A 177 6.73 -18.56 11.52
C ASP A 177 6.74 -17.52 12.62
N ILE A 178 6.44 -16.26 12.26
CA ILE A 178 6.37 -15.15 13.22
C ILE A 178 5.26 -15.41 14.24
N ILE A 179 4.04 -15.72 13.79
CA ILE A 179 2.89 -15.97 14.66
C ILE A 179 3.18 -17.14 15.62
N ASN A 180 3.75 -18.25 15.14
CA ASN A 180 4.06 -19.41 15.98
C ASN A 180 5.23 -19.16 16.95
N THR A 181 6.15 -18.27 16.61
CA THR A 181 7.25 -17.88 17.51
C THR A 181 6.72 -17.06 18.71
N TRP A 182 5.77 -16.18 18.47
CA TRP A 182 5.28 -15.25 19.48
C TRP A 182 4.10 -15.78 20.30
N PHE A 183 3.17 -16.52 19.68
CA PHE A 183 1.87 -16.89 20.26
C PHE A 183 1.69 -18.41 20.37
N THR A 184 0.85 -18.82 21.33
CA THR A 184 0.55 -20.24 21.58
C THR A 184 -0.91 -20.59 21.42
N HIS A 185 -1.85 -19.70 21.73
CA HIS A 185 -3.28 -19.99 21.69
C HIS A 185 -3.87 -19.80 20.29
N ASP A 186 -4.55 -20.82 19.76
CA ASP A 186 -5.03 -20.85 18.38
C ASP A 186 -5.97 -19.69 18.03
N LYS A 187 -6.88 -19.28 18.90
CA LYS A 187 -7.76 -18.14 18.63
C LYS A 187 -6.98 -16.84 18.41
N ILE A 188 -5.92 -16.60 19.20
CA ILE A 188 -5.07 -15.42 19.04
C ILE A 188 -4.28 -15.50 17.72
N LYS A 189 -3.72 -16.67 17.42
CA LYS A 189 -3.02 -16.91 16.16
C LYS A 189 -3.93 -16.70 14.95
N MET A 190 -5.13 -17.31 14.96
CA MET A 190 -6.12 -17.18 13.88
C MET A 190 -6.59 -15.74 13.69
N HIS A 191 -6.80 -15.00 14.78
CA HIS A 191 -7.16 -13.57 14.73
C HIS A 191 -6.10 -12.74 13.99
N ILE A 192 -4.82 -12.96 14.30
CA ILE A 192 -3.71 -12.25 13.64
C ILE A 192 -3.52 -12.73 12.20
N ALA A 193 -3.46 -14.05 11.97
CA ALA A 193 -3.23 -14.65 10.66
C ALA A 193 -4.29 -14.20 9.64
N ARG A 194 -5.56 -14.17 10.04
CA ARG A 194 -6.64 -13.73 9.15
C ARG A 194 -6.53 -12.27 8.77
N ALA A 195 -6.22 -11.39 9.73
CA ALA A 195 -6.08 -9.97 9.47
C ALA A 195 -4.97 -9.67 8.45
N VAL A 196 -3.81 -10.33 8.56
CA VAL A 196 -2.70 -10.11 7.63
C VAL A 196 -2.90 -10.75 6.27
N SER A 197 -3.72 -11.80 6.18
CA SER A 197 -4.04 -12.48 4.92
C SER A 197 -4.98 -11.67 4.01
N GLU A 198 -5.57 -10.55 4.49
CA GLU A 198 -6.33 -9.61 3.65
C GLU A 198 -5.51 -9.04 2.48
N ASN A 199 -4.20 -9.05 2.58
CA ASN A 199 -3.30 -8.64 1.50
C ASN A 199 -3.13 -9.74 0.42
N LEU A 200 -4.00 -10.75 0.35
CA LEU A 200 -3.90 -11.97 -0.49
C LEU A 200 -2.60 -12.73 -0.22
N GLN A 201 -2.18 -12.74 1.04
CA GLN A 201 -0.95 -13.31 1.52
C GLN A 201 -1.23 -14.66 2.18
N LEU A 202 -0.58 -15.70 1.66
CA LEU A 202 -0.55 -16.98 2.34
C LEU A 202 0.27 -16.86 3.64
N PRO A 203 -0.26 -17.32 4.76
CA PRO A 203 0.43 -17.13 6.04
C PRO A 203 1.73 -17.94 6.16
N ASP A 204 1.89 -19.02 5.39
CA ASP A 204 3.07 -19.89 5.34
C ASP A 204 4.07 -19.51 4.22
N GLU A 205 3.76 -18.50 3.40
CA GLU A 205 4.66 -18.05 2.35
C GLU A 205 5.84 -17.24 2.93
N LEU A 206 7.07 -17.58 2.49
CA LEU A 206 8.27 -16.86 2.90
C LEU A 206 8.27 -15.43 2.38
N GLY A 207 8.79 -14.52 3.18
CA GLY A 207 8.82 -13.10 2.83
C GLY A 207 7.62 -12.29 3.31
N THR A 208 6.71 -12.92 4.04
CA THR A 208 5.47 -12.29 4.51
C THR A 208 5.50 -11.87 5.98
N GLY A 209 6.50 -12.31 6.74
CA GLY A 209 6.56 -12.12 8.20
C GLY A 209 6.62 -10.65 8.64
N MET A 210 7.37 -9.80 7.94
CA MET A 210 7.42 -8.36 8.23
C MET A 210 6.04 -7.72 8.12
N GLY A 211 5.22 -8.14 7.14
CA GLY A 211 3.84 -7.66 6.97
C GLY A 211 3.00 -7.87 8.22
N THR A 212 3.18 -8.99 8.94
CA THR A 212 2.45 -9.30 10.18
C THR A 212 2.77 -8.30 11.28
N VAL A 213 4.05 -8.01 11.49
CA VAL A 213 4.52 -7.07 12.52
C VAL A 213 4.05 -5.64 12.21
N MET A 214 4.27 -5.21 10.97
CA MET A 214 3.93 -3.85 10.54
C MET A 214 2.43 -3.60 10.53
N PHE A 215 1.62 -4.52 10.02
CA PHE A 215 0.17 -4.36 9.96
C PHE A 215 -0.44 -4.23 11.35
N THR A 216 0.03 -5.05 12.29
CA THR A 216 -0.41 -4.99 13.69
C THR A 216 -0.03 -3.66 14.35
N ALA A 217 1.23 -3.21 14.17
CA ALA A 217 1.69 -1.94 14.70
C ALA A 217 0.94 -0.72 14.11
N LEU A 218 0.65 -0.76 12.79
CA LEU A 218 -0.09 0.31 12.10
C LEU A 218 -1.51 0.47 12.65
N MET A 219 -2.22 -0.62 12.94
CA MET A 219 -3.56 -0.57 13.53
C MET A 219 -3.58 0.18 14.86
N HIS A 220 -2.60 -0.04 15.72
CA HIS A 220 -2.50 0.63 17.02
C HIS A 220 -1.99 2.08 16.90
N THR A 221 -1.12 2.37 15.94
CA THR A 221 -0.49 3.69 15.80
C THR A 221 -1.37 4.67 15.04
N TYR A 222 -1.77 4.31 13.82
CA TYR A 222 -2.54 5.18 12.93
C TYR A 222 -4.04 4.89 12.98
N GLY A 223 -4.42 3.69 13.40
CA GLY A 223 -5.80 3.21 13.35
C GLY A 223 -6.19 2.68 11.98
N VAL A 224 -7.45 2.33 11.88
CA VAL A 224 -8.10 1.86 10.65
C VAL A 224 -9.23 2.82 10.35
N ALA A 225 -9.35 3.25 9.11
CA ALA A 225 -10.31 4.27 8.72
C ALA A 225 -11.18 3.86 7.53
N GLN A 226 -12.40 4.40 7.51
CA GLN A 226 -13.29 4.35 6.34
C GLN A 226 -13.54 5.77 5.85
N PRO A 227 -13.47 6.03 4.53
CA PRO A 227 -13.92 7.30 3.97
C PRO A 227 -15.41 7.49 4.21
N TRP A 228 -15.80 8.66 4.71
CA TRP A 228 -17.20 9.01 4.90
C TRP A 228 -17.91 9.16 3.55
N GLY A 229 -18.95 8.38 3.31
CA GLY A 229 -19.62 8.23 2.02
C GLY A 229 -19.03 7.16 1.12
N GLY A 230 -18.10 6.34 1.64
CA GLY A 230 -17.47 5.21 0.95
C GLY A 230 -16.10 5.53 0.36
N SER A 231 -15.39 4.47 -0.03
CA SER A 231 -14.01 4.51 -0.55
C SER A 231 -13.84 5.42 -1.76
N GLY A 232 -14.89 5.52 -2.59
CA GLY A 232 -14.94 6.42 -3.75
C GLY A 232 -14.74 7.89 -3.40
N LYS A 233 -14.99 8.31 -2.15
CA LYS A 233 -14.77 9.71 -1.73
C LYS A 233 -13.31 10.14 -1.78
N LEU A 234 -12.39 9.23 -1.54
CA LEU A 234 -10.96 9.49 -1.75
C LEU A 234 -10.69 9.83 -3.22
N SER A 235 -11.20 9.03 -4.14
CA SER A 235 -11.03 9.22 -5.58
C SER A 235 -11.74 10.47 -6.09
N GLU A 236 -12.97 10.72 -5.65
CA GLU A 236 -13.74 11.93 -5.98
C GLU A 236 -13.04 13.21 -5.50
N SER A 237 -12.43 13.19 -4.31
CA SER A 237 -11.69 14.35 -3.80
C SER A 237 -10.44 14.63 -4.63
N MET A 238 -9.72 13.58 -5.08
CA MET A 238 -8.58 13.72 -5.99
C MET A 238 -9.01 14.21 -7.39
N VAL A 239 -10.14 13.74 -7.92
CA VAL A 239 -10.72 14.25 -9.17
C VAL A 239 -10.96 15.76 -9.05
N ARG A 240 -11.65 16.20 -7.99
CA ARG A 240 -11.91 17.64 -7.74
C ARG A 240 -10.60 18.45 -7.60
N ALA A 241 -9.58 17.89 -6.97
CA ALA A 241 -8.27 18.54 -6.84
C ALA A 241 -7.58 18.73 -8.20
N ILE A 242 -7.65 17.71 -9.07
CA ILE A 242 -7.09 17.76 -10.42
C ILE A 242 -7.85 18.77 -11.29
N GLU A 243 -9.17 18.72 -11.31
CA GLU A 243 -10.01 19.63 -12.10
C GLU A 243 -9.84 21.10 -11.66
N ALA A 244 -9.74 21.34 -10.36
CA ALA A 244 -9.52 22.68 -9.81
C ALA A 244 -8.17 23.32 -10.24
N THR A 245 -7.22 22.51 -10.68
CA THR A 245 -5.93 22.96 -11.21
C THR A 245 -5.84 22.93 -12.74
N GLY A 246 -6.99 22.68 -13.43
CA GLY A 246 -7.07 22.67 -14.89
C GLY A 246 -6.70 21.33 -15.55
N GLY A 247 -6.58 20.25 -14.77
CA GLY A 247 -6.51 18.89 -15.30
C GLY A 247 -7.87 18.38 -15.76
N GLU A 248 -7.89 17.32 -16.55
CA GLU A 248 -9.10 16.74 -17.15
C GLU A 248 -9.17 15.24 -16.88
N ILE A 249 -10.38 14.76 -16.56
CA ILE A 249 -10.69 13.33 -16.51
C ILE A 249 -11.74 13.06 -17.61
N ARG A 250 -11.41 12.17 -18.55
CA ARG A 250 -12.31 11.75 -19.61
C ARG A 250 -12.74 10.32 -19.40
N TYR A 251 -14.00 10.14 -19.08
CA TYR A 251 -14.65 8.84 -18.88
C TYR A 251 -15.01 8.18 -20.22
N ASN A 252 -15.36 6.89 -20.20
CA ASN A 252 -15.71 6.09 -21.38
C ASN A 252 -14.65 6.18 -22.49
N SER A 253 -13.38 6.25 -22.10
CA SER A 253 -12.23 6.51 -22.98
C SER A 253 -11.17 5.42 -22.85
N GLU A 254 -11.49 4.23 -23.37
CA GLU A 254 -10.61 3.08 -23.27
C GLU A 254 -9.39 3.22 -24.20
N ILE A 255 -8.19 3.07 -23.63
CA ILE A 255 -6.94 3.12 -24.36
C ILE A 255 -6.66 1.75 -25.02
N LYS A 256 -6.38 1.78 -26.32
CA LYS A 256 -5.97 0.64 -27.11
C LYS A 256 -4.48 0.34 -26.99
N ARG A 257 -3.64 1.40 -27.04
CA ARG A 257 -2.18 1.30 -26.92
C ARG A 257 -1.52 2.64 -26.58
N ILE A 258 -0.29 2.55 -26.11
CA ILE A 258 0.62 3.69 -25.94
C ILE A 258 1.39 3.91 -27.25
N LEU A 259 1.44 5.13 -27.70
CA LEU A 259 2.15 5.51 -28.93
C LEU A 259 3.64 5.73 -28.62
N VAL A 260 4.51 4.89 -29.15
CA VAL A 260 5.96 4.98 -28.98
C VAL A 260 6.61 5.38 -30.31
N SER A 261 7.55 6.31 -30.27
CA SER A 261 8.33 6.72 -31.42
C SER A 261 9.74 7.11 -30.98
N GLY A 262 10.76 6.52 -31.63
CA GLY A 262 12.16 6.75 -31.32
C GLY A 262 12.52 6.38 -29.86
N GLY A 263 11.94 5.28 -29.33
CA GLY A 263 12.18 4.84 -27.95
C GLY A 263 11.53 5.72 -26.87
N LYS A 264 10.60 6.61 -27.24
CA LYS A 264 9.92 7.51 -26.31
C LYS A 264 8.41 7.41 -26.43
N ALA A 265 7.69 7.34 -25.31
CA ALA A 265 6.24 7.47 -25.26
C ALA A 265 5.82 8.89 -25.66
N LYS A 266 4.87 9.00 -26.59
CA LYS A 266 4.43 10.27 -27.19
C LYS A 266 2.94 10.56 -26.95
N GLY A 267 2.18 9.60 -26.48
CA GLY A 267 0.74 9.72 -26.30
C GLY A 267 0.06 8.36 -26.31
N VAL A 268 -1.22 8.36 -26.58
CA VAL A 268 -2.06 7.16 -26.58
C VAL A 268 -2.98 7.12 -27.80
N GLU A 269 -3.43 5.90 -28.17
CA GLU A 269 -4.50 5.66 -29.14
C GLU A 269 -5.68 5.01 -28.39
N LEU A 270 -6.85 5.61 -28.51
CA LEU A 270 -8.09 5.05 -27.97
C LEU A 270 -8.62 3.90 -28.84
N THR A 271 -9.50 3.09 -28.29
CA THR A 271 -10.22 2.04 -29.03
C THR A 271 -11.08 2.60 -30.19
N THR A 272 -11.48 3.88 -30.10
CA THR A 272 -12.16 4.64 -31.16
C THR A 272 -11.25 5.02 -32.33
N GLY A 273 -9.93 4.89 -32.19
CA GLY A 273 -8.91 5.34 -33.15
C GLY A 273 -8.42 6.78 -32.92
N GLU A 274 -9.00 7.52 -31.97
CA GLU A 274 -8.50 8.84 -31.59
C GLU A 274 -7.08 8.74 -31.01
N LYS A 275 -6.20 9.65 -31.45
CA LYS A 275 -4.83 9.74 -30.94
C LYS A 275 -4.66 11.05 -30.18
N ILE A 276 -4.17 10.93 -28.95
CA ILE A 276 -3.96 12.06 -28.05
C ILE A 276 -2.48 12.08 -27.68
N MET A 277 -1.83 13.23 -27.90
CA MET A 277 -0.37 13.36 -27.74
C MET A 277 -0.02 14.01 -26.42
N ALA A 278 0.97 13.44 -25.73
CA ALA A 278 1.57 13.99 -24.51
C ALA A 278 2.89 14.70 -24.83
N ARG A 279 3.16 15.83 -24.17
CA ARG A 279 4.41 16.57 -24.32
C ARG A 279 5.55 15.95 -23.51
N ASP A 280 5.30 15.64 -22.25
CA ASP A 280 6.32 15.28 -21.28
C ASP A 280 6.32 13.78 -20.98
N ALA A 281 5.18 13.18 -20.64
CA ALA A 281 5.10 11.78 -20.23
C ALA A 281 3.74 11.12 -20.46
N VAL A 282 3.76 9.78 -20.48
CA VAL A 282 2.59 8.91 -20.40
C VAL A 282 2.71 8.05 -19.15
N ILE A 283 1.61 7.92 -18.40
CA ILE A 283 1.49 7.07 -17.23
C ILE A 283 0.61 5.87 -17.60
N GLY A 284 1.13 4.65 -17.49
CA GLY A 284 0.40 3.41 -17.67
C GLY A 284 -0.03 2.82 -16.32
N SER A 285 -1.32 2.55 -16.14
CA SER A 285 -1.81 1.80 -14.98
C SER A 285 -2.11 0.35 -15.32
N MET A 286 -1.42 -0.20 -16.29
CA MET A 286 -1.55 -1.58 -16.71
C MET A 286 -0.73 -2.52 -15.83
N HIS A 287 -1.26 -3.73 -15.66
CA HIS A 287 -0.55 -4.82 -14.99
C HIS A 287 0.73 -5.21 -15.78
N PRO A 288 1.81 -5.67 -15.12
CA PRO A 288 3.04 -6.11 -15.79
C PRO A 288 2.79 -7.13 -16.91
N HIS A 289 1.90 -8.10 -16.72
CA HIS A 289 1.50 -9.10 -17.73
C HIS A 289 0.88 -8.49 -19.00
N LYS A 290 0.44 -7.24 -18.96
CA LYS A 290 -0.24 -6.55 -20.08
C LYS A 290 0.68 -5.58 -20.83
N ILE A 291 1.93 -5.39 -20.42
CA ILE A 291 2.84 -4.42 -21.06
C ILE A 291 2.98 -4.72 -22.55
N ARG A 292 3.18 -5.98 -22.95
CA ARG A 292 3.26 -6.39 -24.36
C ARG A 292 2.04 -6.00 -25.19
N GLN A 293 0.86 -5.99 -24.58
CA GLN A 293 -0.39 -5.63 -25.27
C GLN A 293 -0.46 -4.14 -25.59
N PHE A 294 0.11 -3.29 -24.72
CA PHE A 294 -0.07 -1.85 -24.80
C PHE A 294 1.16 -1.09 -25.32
N VAL A 295 2.35 -1.68 -25.28
CA VAL A 295 3.62 -0.96 -25.51
C VAL A 295 4.50 -1.70 -26.48
N ASP A 296 4.73 -1.12 -27.66
CA ASP A 296 5.69 -1.61 -28.63
C ASP A 296 7.12 -1.18 -28.26
N GLY A 297 8.12 -2.01 -28.64
CA GLY A 297 9.55 -1.67 -28.53
C GLY A 297 10.20 -2.00 -27.18
N VAL A 298 9.47 -2.56 -26.24
CA VAL A 298 10.06 -3.08 -24.98
C VAL A 298 10.85 -4.35 -25.29
N SER A 299 12.04 -4.49 -24.70
CA SER A 299 12.91 -5.64 -24.96
C SER A 299 12.30 -6.95 -24.44
N GLU A 300 12.51 -8.05 -25.18
CA GLU A 300 11.96 -9.36 -24.87
C GLU A 300 12.33 -9.86 -23.45
N PRO A 301 13.57 -9.67 -22.93
CA PRO A 301 13.89 -10.06 -21.56
C PRO A 301 13.07 -9.34 -20.49
N VAL A 302 12.77 -8.04 -20.69
CA VAL A 302 11.91 -7.26 -19.78
C VAL A 302 10.47 -7.76 -19.83
N LEU A 303 9.93 -7.98 -21.04
CA LEU A 303 8.57 -8.50 -21.23
C LEU A 303 8.39 -9.88 -20.57
N LYS A 304 9.32 -10.80 -20.79
CA LYS A 304 9.27 -12.13 -20.16
C LYS A 304 9.30 -12.06 -18.63
N ARG A 305 10.14 -11.20 -18.05
CA ARG A 305 10.14 -11.02 -16.58
C ARG A 305 8.83 -10.43 -16.09
N ALA A 306 8.30 -9.45 -16.79
CA ALA A 306 7.02 -8.83 -16.47
C ALA A 306 5.85 -9.84 -16.54
N GLU A 307 5.80 -10.66 -17.58
CA GLU A 307 4.80 -11.73 -17.78
C GLU A 307 4.93 -12.87 -16.76
N ASN A 308 6.11 -13.07 -16.16
CA ASN A 308 6.38 -14.06 -15.13
C ASN A 308 6.27 -13.49 -13.69
N ALA A 309 5.86 -12.23 -13.52
CA ALA A 309 5.56 -11.72 -12.18
C ALA A 309 4.46 -12.58 -11.54
N SER A 310 4.73 -13.08 -10.33
CA SER A 310 3.81 -14.01 -9.66
C SER A 310 2.58 -13.29 -9.16
N LEU A 311 1.42 -13.89 -9.36
CA LEU A 311 0.14 -13.46 -8.81
C LEU A 311 -0.10 -14.11 -7.45
N ALA A 312 -1.03 -13.54 -6.67
CA ALA A 312 -1.47 -14.15 -5.42
C ALA A 312 -2.03 -15.57 -5.66
N ALA A 313 -1.82 -16.46 -4.70
CA ALA A 313 -2.27 -17.84 -4.82
C ALA A 313 -3.80 -18.00 -4.75
N PHE A 314 -4.51 -16.97 -4.34
CA PHE A 314 -5.96 -16.90 -4.26
C PHE A 314 -6.43 -15.47 -4.51
N SER A 315 -7.73 -15.32 -4.74
CA SER A 315 -8.43 -14.08 -4.95
C SER A 315 -9.59 -13.96 -3.96
N LEU A 316 -10.55 -13.09 -4.25
CA LEU A 316 -11.71 -12.84 -3.40
C LEU A 316 -13.01 -13.26 -4.07
N PHE A 317 -13.90 -13.88 -3.29
CA PHE A 317 -15.33 -13.95 -3.56
C PHE A 317 -16.01 -12.86 -2.73
N VAL A 318 -16.69 -11.94 -3.40
CA VAL A 318 -17.27 -10.76 -2.76
C VAL A 318 -18.79 -10.85 -2.77
N SER A 319 -19.42 -10.55 -1.63
CA SER A 319 -20.87 -10.53 -1.50
C SER A 319 -21.35 -9.18 -1.00
N HIS A 320 -22.33 -8.61 -1.69
CA HIS A 320 -23.01 -7.38 -1.31
C HIS A 320 -24.47 -7.66 -1.02
N TYR A 321 -25.01 -7.06 0.05
CA TYR A 321 -26.40 -7.17 0.43
C TYR A 321 -26.97 -5.81 0.82
N ASP A 322 -28.11 -5.47 0.25
CA ASP A 322 -28.98 -4.40 0.73
C ASP A 322 -29.95 -4.98 1.74
N LEU A 323 -30.03 -4.39 2.91
CA LEU A 323 -30.80 -4.90 4.03
C LEU A 323 -31.85 -3.89 4.50
N ARG A 324 -32.99 -4.40 5.01
CA ARG A 324 -34.06 -3.56 5.62
C ARG A 324 -33.60 -2.94 6.94
N GLU A 325 -32.76 -3.65 7.70
CA GLU A 325 -32.16 -3.21 8.96
C GLU A 325 -30.71 -3.68 9.07
N PRO A 326 -29.86 -3.02 9.88
CA PRO A 326 -28.47 -3.43 10.09
C PRO A 326 -28.36 -4.87 10.61
N VAL A 327 -27.22 -5.52 10.30
CA VAL A 327 -26.96 -6.90 10.74
C VAL A 327 -26.91 -6.98 12.27
N GLN A 328 -27.25 -8.15 12.81
CA GLN A 328 -27.22 -8.47 14.24
C GLN A 328 -26.31 -9.68 14.46
N PHE A 329 -25.25 -9.48 15.23
CA PHE A 329 -24.30 -10.57 15.50
C PHE A 329 -24.77 -11.48 16.63
N ARG A 330 -24.45 -12.79 16.54
CA ARG A 330 -24.79 -13.80 17.54
C ARG A 330 -23.87 -13.84 18.75
N THR A 331 -22.83 -13.01 18.80
CA THR A 331 -21.95 -12.94 19.95
C THR A 331 -22.53 -12.07 21.07
N ALA A 332 -22.13 -12.36 22.32
CA ALA A 332 -22.46 -11.52 23.49
C ALA A 332 -21.60 -10.23 23.58
N GLU A 333 -20.48 -10.19 22.86
CA GLU A 333 -19.51 -9.09 22.90
C GLU A 333 -20.00 -7.91 22.06
N LYS A 334 -20.54 -6.89 22.72
CA LYS A 334 -21.18 -5.74 22.05
C LYS A 334 -20.21 -4.83 21.29
N ASP A 335 -18.94 -4.80 21.65
CA ASP A 335 -17.95 -3.97 20.97
C ASP A 335 -17.64 -4.45 19.53
N VAL A 336 -18.04 -5.67 19.17
CA VAL A 336 -18.02 -6.17 17.78
C VAL A 336 -18.79 -5.25 16.83
N GLU A 337 -19.88 -4.63 17.31
CA GLU A 337 -20.71 -3.69 16.54
C GLU A 337 -19.95 -2.43 16.08
N LYS A 338 -18.81 -2.14 16.71
CA LYS A 338 -17.94 -1.01 16.35
C LYS A 338 -16.81 -1.37 15.41
N ALA A 339 -16.63 -2.67 15.13
CA ALA A 339 -15.50 -3.12 14.31
C ALA A 339 -15.61 -2.62 12.88
N ILE A 340 -14.54 -2.00 12.37
CA ILE A 340 -14.43 -1.61 10.97
C ILE A 340 -14.10 -2.84 10.10
N MET A 341 -13.21 -3.71 10.60
CA MET A 341 -12.93 -5.01 9.98
C MET A 341 -13.46 -6.11 10.88
N LEU A 342 -14.26 -7.00 10.33
CA LEU A 342 -14.79 -8.14 11.08
C LEU A 342 -14.45 -9.44 10.37
N THR A 343 -13.86 -10.37 11.10
CA THR A 343 -13.63 -11.75 10.65
C THR A 343 -14.68 -12.67 11.23
N LEU A 344 -15.32 -13.47 10.37
CA LEU A 344 -16.16 -14.59 10.75
C LEU A 344 -15.33 -15.87 10.59
N CYS A 345 -14.90 -16.49 11.70
CA CYS A 345 -13.94 -17.60 11.70
C CYS A 345 -14.62 -18.90 12.14
N GLN A 346 -14.83 -19.82 11.19
CA GLN A 346 -15.36 -21.15 11.47
C GLN A 346 -14.30 -22.17 11.90
N HIS A 347 -13.02 -21.86 11.73
CA HIS A 347 -11.92 -22.73 12.10
C HIS A 347 -11.84 -22.90 13.62
N GLU A 348 -11.58 -24.12 14.07
CA GLU A 348 -11.40 -24.43 15.48
C GLU A 348 -9.91 -24.42 15.90
N SER A 349 -9.01 -24.57 14.92
CA SER A 349 -7.57 -24.61 15.13
C SER A 349 -6.79 -23.94 13.99
N MET A 350 -5.53 -23.60 14.25
CA MET A 350 -4.60 -23.15 13.21
C MET A 350 -4.35 -24.22 12.15
N ALA A 351 -4.42 -25.50 12.51
CA ALA A 351 -4.29 -26.60 11.54
C ALA A 351 -5.47 -26.65 10.56
N ASP A 352 -6.69 -26.35 11.01
CA ASP A 352 -7.87 -26.24 10.14
C ASP A 352 -7.70 -25.08 9.16
N MET A 353 -7.29 -23.93 9.67
CA MET A 353 -7.04 -22.73 8.87
C MET A 353 -5.97 -23.01 7.79
N GLN A 354 -4.87 -23.68 8.15
CA GLN A 354 -3.81 -24.01 7.20
C GLN A 354 -4.30 -24.96 6.10
N ARG A 355 -5.14 -25.97 6.45
CA ARG A 355 -5.72 -26.87 5.43
C ARG A 355 -6.55 -26.13 4.40
N ASP A 356 -7.29 -25.09 4.82
CA ASP A 356 -8.06 -24.26 3.89
C ASP A 356 -7.16 -23.43 2.98
N PHE A 357 -6.09 -22.84 3.50
CA PHE A 357 -5.10 -22.16 2.64
C PHE A 357 -4.44 -23.13 1.64
N ASP A 358 -4.15 -24.37 2.07
CA ASP A 358 -3.59 -25.39 1.18
C ASP A 358 -4.60 -25.82 0.12
N ALA A 359 -5.89 -25.88 0.44
CA ALA A 359 -6.96 -26.14 -0.52
C ALA A 359 -7.05 -25.02 -1.57
N LEU A 360 -7.01 -23.75 -1.14
CA LEU A 360 -7.00 -22.60 -2.05
C LEU A 360 -5.83 -22.65 -3.04
N LYS A 361 -4.61 -23.03 -2.57
CA LYS A 361 -3.44 -23.24 -3.44
C LYS A 361 -3.68 -24.27 -4.54
N ARG A 362 -4.46 -25.29 -4.26
CA ARG A 362 -4.79 -26.37 -5.23
C ARG A 362 -5.98 -26.03 -6.12
N GLY A 363 -6.59 -24.85 -5.96
CA GLY A 363 -7.80 -24.48 -6.69
C GLY A 363 -9.08 -25.13 -6.16
N GLU A 364 -9.06 -25.63 -4.92
CA GLU A 364 -10.21 -26.27 -4.28
C GLU A 364 -11.02 -25.22 -3.49
N LEU A 365 -12.34 -25.39 -3.48
CA LEU A 365 -13.23 -24.62 -2.61
C LEU A 365 -13.21 -25.20 -1.20
N THR A 366 -13.23 -24.34 -0.21
CA THR A 366 -13.17 -24.75 1.20
C THR A 366 -14.57 -24.84 1.80
N ASP A 367 -14.78 -25.80 2.69
CA ASP A 367 -16.03 -25.99 3.40
C ASP A 367 -16.18 -25.02 4.58
N LEU A 368 -15.06 -24.64 5.21
CA LEU A 368 -15.05 -23.71 6.31
C LEU A 368 -14.98 -22.28 5.81
N MET A 369 -15.68 -21.39 6.51
CA MET A 369 -15.73 -20.00 6.11
C MET A 369 -14.54 -19.21 6.64
N PHE A 370 -13.91 -18.52 5.72
CA PHE A 370 -12.82 -17.60 5.94
C PHE A 370 -13.25 -16.22 5.42
N SER A 371 -14.21 -15.58 6.11
CA SER A 371 -14.84 -14.38 5.59
C SER A 371 -14.48 -13.17 6.45
N ALA A 372 -14.06 -12.09 5.79
CA ALA A 372 -14.17 -10.76 6.36
C ALA A 372 -15.56 -10.19 6.05
N GLY A 373 -16.06 -9.33 6.88
CA GLY A 373 -17.33 -8.64 6.65
C GLY A 373 -17.34 -7.26 7.29
N ASN A 374 -18.26 -6.45 6.84
CA ASN A 374 -18.51 -5.13 7.41
C ASN A 374 -19.96 -4.72 7.18
N ASP A 375 -20.62 -4.27 8.23
CA ASP A 375 -21.87 -3.51 8.10
C ASP A 375 -21.52 -2.02 8.07
N GLU A 376 -21.27 -1.53 6.88
CA GLU A 376 -20.82 -0.16 6.67
C GLU A 376 -21.88 0.88 7.08
N SER A 377 -23.16 0.47 7.14
CA SER A 377 -24.25 1.37 7.60
C SER A 377 -24.16 1.73 9.08
N LYS A 378 -23.48 0.90 9.89
CA LYS A 378 -23.25 1.17 11.32
C LYS A 378 -22.20 2.25 11.55
N THR A 379 -21.18 2.28 10.70
CA THR A 379 -20.09 3.27 10.78
C THR A 379 -20.40 4.51 9.97
N ASP A 380 -21.12 4.37 8.85
CA ASP A 380 -21.52 5.46 7.95
C ASP A 380 -22.99 5.32 7.50
N PRO A 381 -23.94 5.87 8.26
CA PRO A 381 -25.35 5.76 7.91
C PRO A 381 -25.77 6.57 6.68
N THR A 382 -24.87 7.36 6.07
CA THR A 382 -25.17 8.10 4.83
C THR A 382 -25.17 7.20 3.59
N ARG A 383 -24.67 5.97 3.73
CA ARG A 383 -24.55 5.01 2.62
C ARG A 383 -25.83 4.24 2.32
N VAL A 384 -26.82 4.32 3.20
CA VAL A 384 -28.10 3.62 3.07
C VAL A 384 -29.28 4.53 3.41
N PRO A 385 -30.53 4.18 3.01
CA PRO A 385 -31.72 4.85 3.51
C PRO A 385 -31.83 4.77 5.03
N LYS A 386 -32.48 5.76 5.64
CA LYS A 386 -32.61 5.85 7.10
C LYS A 386 -33.19 4.57 7.71
N GLY A 387 -32.44 3.96 8.62
CA GLY A 387 -32.81 2.73 9.34
C GLY A 387 -32.54 1.44 8.58
N ALA A 388 -32.12 1.53 7.33
CA ALA A 388 -31.67 0.38 6.55
C ALA A 388 -30.28 -0.08 6.97
N GLY A 389 -29.89 -1.28 6.55
CA GLY A 389 -28.56 -1.85 6.73
C GLY A 389 -27.93 -2.23 5.40
N MET A 390 -26.66 -2.53 5.42
CA MET A 390 -25.95 -3.15 4.32
C MET A 390 -24.93 -4.15 4.86
N TRP A 391 -24.62 -5.16 4.08
CA TRP A 391 -23.59 -6.12 4.45
C TRP A 391 -22.68 -6.35 3.26
N HIS A 392 -21.40 -6.08 3.47
CA HIS A 392 -20.33 -6.40 2.52
C HIS A 392 -19.46 -7.48 3.14
N SER A 393 -19.20 -8.56 2.41
CA SER A 393 -18.29 -9.59 2.88
C SER A 393 -17.38 -10.11 1.76
N THR A 394 -16.14 -10.42 2.14
CA THR A 394 -15.14 -11.02 1.26
C THR A 394 -14.69 -12.35 1.84
N GLY A 395 -14.68 -13.38 1.00
CA GLY A 395 -14.11 -14.69 1.30
C GLY A 395 -12.94 -14.97 0.37
N PHE A 396 -11.98 -15.77 0.81
CA PHE A 396 -10.89 -16.20 -0.06
C PHE A 396 -11.39 -17.29 -1.02
N ALA A 397 -10.98 -17.19 -2.29
CA ALA A 397 -11.37 -18.14 -3.32
C ALA A 397 -10.27 -18.25 -4.40
N PRO A 398 -10.01 -19.44 -4.95
CA PRO A 398 -9.05 -19.58 -6.04
C PRO A 398 -9.60 -18.95 -7.33
N PHE A 399 -8.76 -18.34 -8.14
CA PHE A 399 -9.17 -17.87 -9.46
C PHE A 399 -9.45 -19.05 -10.39
N ASN A 400 -8.49 -19.97 -10.50
CA ASN A 400 -8.61 -21.19 -11.28
C ASN A 400 -9.09 -22.33 -10.37
N LEU A 401 -10.33 -22.76 -10.55
CA LEU A 401 -10.85 -23.93 -9.86
C LEU A 401 -10.17 -25.21 -10.38
N LEU A 402 -9.89 -26.16 -9.48
CA LEU A 402 -9.26 -27.43 -9.81
C LEU A 402 -10.05 -28.17 -10.91
N GLU A 403 -11.38 -28.12 -10.82
CA GLU A 403 -12.26 -28.67 -11.83
C GLU A 403 -12.94 -27.53 -12.62
N GLY A 404 -12.65 -27.44 -13.91
CA GLY A 404 -13.27 -26.51 -14.84
C GLY A 404 -12.61 -25.12 -14.95
N GLY A 405 -11.52 -24.88 -14.22
CA GLY A 405 -10.78 -23.61 -14.30
C GLY A 405 -11.62 -22.39 -13.90
N SER A 406 -11.20 -21.20 -14.34
CA SER A 406 -11.87 -19.93 -13.98
C SER A 406 -13.29 -19.80 -14.57
N SER A 407 -13.57 -20.40 -15.75
CA SER A 407 -14.89 -20.33 -16.38
C SER A 407 -15.98 -21.04 -15.56
N ARG A 408 -15.62 -22.00 -14.72
CA ARG A 408 -16.55 -22.69 -13.83
C ARG A 408 -17.27 -21.75 -12.86
N TRP A 409 -16.68 -20.59 -12.55
CA TRP A 409 -17.30 -19.58 -11.71
C TRP A 409 -18.64 -19.06 -12.25
N ASP A 410 -18.82 -19.00 -13.56
CA ASP A 410 -20.10 -18.57 -14.16
C ASP A 410 -21.23 -19.56 -13.84
N ASP A 411 -20.92 -20.86 -13.72
CA ASP A 411 -21.91 -21.90 -13.42
C ASP A 411 -22.28 -21.94 -11.93
N ILE A 412 -21.30 -21.71 -11.03
CA ILE A 412 -21.48 -21.96 -9.60
C ILE A 412 -21.69 -20.71 -8.76
N ARG A 413 -21.56 -19.50 -9.33
CA ARG A 413 -21.61 -18.21 -8.62
C ARG A 413 -22.73 -18.12 -7.60
N GLU A 414 -23.98 -18.34 -8.06
CA GLU A 414 -25.16 -18.16 -7.22
C GLU A 414 -25.22 -19.25 -6.13
N ALA A 415 -25.06 -20.51 -6.49
CA ALA A 415 -25.10 -21.61 -5.53
C ALA A 415 -24.00 -21.50 -4.46
N TYR A 416 -22.78 -21.09 -4.87
CA TYR A 416 -21.68 -20.87 -3.94
C TYR A 416 -21.95 -19.66 -3.03
N GLY A 417 -22.48 -18.58 -3.59
CA GLY A 417 -22.85 -17.38 -2.83
C GLY A 417 -23.93 -17.66 -1.79
N GLU A 418 -24.98 -18.39 -2.15
CA GLU A 418 -26.04 -18.80 -1.23
C GLU A 418 -25.51 -19.69 -0.09
N GLU A 419 -24.60 -20.62 -0.39
CA GLU A 419 -23.97 -21.44 0.65
C GLU A 419 -23.09 -20.57 1.58
N ARG A 420 -22.32 -19.61 1.05
CA ARG A 420 -21.58 -18.64 1.88
C ARG A 420 -22.52 -17.80 2.75
N GLN A 421 -23.63 -17.32 2.21
CA GLN A 421 -24.65 -16.59 2.98
C GLN A 421 -25.19 -17.43 4.14
N LYS A 422 -25.55 -18.69 3.88
CA LYS A 422 -26.04 -19.61 4.90
C LYS A 422 -25.02 -19.85 6.01
N GLN A 423 -23.73 -19.97 5.66
CA GLN A 423 -22.66 -20.10 6.64
C GLN A 423 -22.47 -18.82 7.46
N GLN A 424 -22.57 -17.64 6.84
CA GLN A 424 -22.54 -16.36 7.55
C GLN A 424 -23.70 -16.23 8.54
N GLY A 425 -24.86 -16.82 8.24
CA GLY A 425 -26.01 -16.91 9.15
C GLY A 425 -25.74 -17.61 10.49
N LYS A 426 -24.62 -18.35 10.61
CA LYS A 426 -24.16 -18.88 11.91
C LYS A 426 -23.63 -17.79 12.84
N PHE A 427 -23.22 -16.65 12.31
CA PHE A 427 -22.65 -15.51 13.02
C PHE A 427 -23.58 -14.30 13.02
N VAL A 428 -24.37 -14.11 11.96
CA VAL A 428 -25.30 -13.00 11.76
C VAL A 428 -26.73 -13.54 11.81
N SER A 429 -27.51 -13.12 12.81
CA SER A 429 -28.81 -13.72 13.08
C SER A 429 -29.91 -13.34 12.08
N ASN A 430 -29.82 -12.17 11.47
CA ASN A 430 -30.82 -11.61 10.58
C ASN A 430 -30.36 -11.50 9.12
N LEU A 431 -29.33 -12.24 8.69
CA LEU A 431 -28.94 -12.34 7.28
C LEU A 431 -29.79 -13.43 6.58
N ASN A 432 -31.06 -13.12 6.37
CA ASN A 432 -32.07 -14.03 5.85
C ASN A 432 -33.03 -13.32 4.87
N SER A 433 -33.94 -14.06 4.25
CA SER A 433 -34.90 -13.55 3.26
C SER A 433 -35.79 -12.42 3.76
N ASP A 434 -36.08 -12.36 5.07
CA ASP A 434 -36.95 -11.31 5.62
C ASP A 434 -36.23 -9.95 5.68
N ASN A 435 -34.91 -9.97 5.88
CA ASN A 435 -34.09 -8.77 5.96
C ASN A 435 -33.41 -8.39 4.63
N ILE A 436 -33.06 -9.35 3.80
CA ILE A 436 -32.38 -9.10 2.51
C ILE A 436 -33.37 -8.49 1.51
N ILE A 437 -33.05 -7.32 0.98
CA ILE A 437 -33.77 -6.66 -0.11
C ILE A 437 -33.24 -7.14 -1.46
N ALA A 438 -31.90 -7.11 -1.62
CA ALA A 438 -31.19 -7.53 -2.80
C ALA A 438 -29.77 -8.01 -2.43
N HIS A 439 -29.17 -8.84 -3.27
CA HIS A 439 -27.78 -9.26 -3.13
C HIS A 439 -27.10 -9.35 -4.49
N LYS A 440 -25.76 -9.34 -4.46
CA LYS A 440 -24.92 -9.56 -5.63
C LYS A 440 -23.62 -10.23 -5.22
N PHE A 441 -23.23 -11.25 -5.99
CA PHE A 441 -21.99 -11.96 -5.81
C PHE A 441 -21.02 -11.63 -6.95
N TYR A 442 -19.76 -11.35 -6.59
CA TYR A 442 -18.66 -11.23 -7.53
C TYR A 442 -17.66 -12.36 -7.26
N THR A 443 -17.38 -13.12 -8.30
CA THR A 443 -16.37 -14.18 -8.29
C THR A 443 -14.99 -13.60 -8.59
N PRO A 444 -13.89 -14.35 -8.37
CA PRO A 444 -12.56 -13.97 -8.85
C PRO A 444 -12.54 -13.58 -10.34
N LEU A 445 -13.31 -14.31 -11.17
CA LEU A 445 -13.42 -14.03 -12.61
C LEU A 445 -14.14 -12.71 -12.90
N ASP A 446 -15.13 -12.34 -12.08
CA ASP A 446 -15.82 -11.04 -12.22
C ASP A 446 -14.91 -9.86 -11.84
N LEU A 447 -14.01 -10.04 -10.86
CA LEU A 447 -13.01 -9.03 -10.50
C LEU A 447 -12.06 -8.75 -11.68
N GLU A 448 -11.57 -9.80 -12.36
CA GLU A 448 -10.77 -9.63 -13.58
C GLU A 448 -11.57 -8.94 -14.69
N ARG A 449 -12.81 -9.37 -14.95
CA ARG A 449 -13.68 -8.79 -15.99
C ARG A 449 -13.95 -7.31 -15.74
N ASN A 450 -14.09 -6.91 -14.49
CA ASN A 450 -14.28 -5.50 -14.13
C ASN A 450 -13.01 -4.67 -14.38
N SER A 451 -11.83 -5.22 -14.11
CA SER A 451 -10.55 -4.53 -14.27
C SER A 451 -9.50 -5.39 -15.00
N PRO A 452 -9.70 -5.77 -16.28
CA PRO A 452 -8.89 -6.77 -16.98
C PRO A 452 -7.44 -6.34 -17.23
N ASN A 453 -7.16 -5.04 -17.12
CA ASN A 453 -5.83 -4.49 -17.30
C ASN A 453 -5.07 -4.28 -15.98
N SER A 454 -5.71 -4.52 -14.82
CA SER A 454 -5.13 -4.29 -13.51
C SER A 454 -5.29 -5.48 -12.57
N MET A 455 -6.48 -6.12 -12.52
CA MET A 455 -6.79 -7.25 -11.64
C MET A 455 -6.69 -8.57 -12.42
N VAL A 456 -5.50 -8.86 -12.93
CA VAL A 456 -5.24 -10.10 -13.69
C VAL A 456 -5.45 -11.31 -12.76
N GLU A 457 -6.20 -12.31 -13.23
CA GLU A 457 -6.63 -13.46 -12.45
C GLU A 457 -7.30 -13.09 -11.10
N GLY A 458 -8.00 -11.95 -11.08
CA GLY A 458 -8.69 -11.48 -9.89
C GLY A 458 -7.77 -10.99 -8.76
N ASP A 459 -6.47 -10.81 -9.01
CA ASP A 459 -5.52 -10.29 -8.01
C ASP A 459 -5.74 -8.78 -7.82
N VAL A 460 -6.44 -8.42 -6.75
CA VAL A 460 -6.76 -7.03 -6.41
C VAL A 460 -5.54 -6.23 -5.91
N HIS A 461 -4.44 -6.90 -5.57
CA HIS A 461 -3.17 -6.32 -5.17
C HIS A 461 -2.14 -6.25 -6.30
N GLY A 462 -2.49 -6.77 -7.48
CA GLY A 462 -1.72 -6.70 -8.72
C GLY A 462 -0.66 -7.79 -8.84
N VAL A 463 0.22 -7.98 -7.87
CA VAL A 463 1.19 -9.08 -7.82
C VAL A 463 1.35 -9.58 -6.40
N ALA A 464 1.71 -10.85 -6.25
CA ALA A 464 1.89 -11.47 -4.94
C ALA A 464 2.94 -10.75 -4.07
N PRO A 465 2.76 -10.70 -2.75
CA PRO A 465 3.69 -10.07 -1.83
C PRO A 465 4.89 -10.97 -1.48
N TYR A 466 5.48 -11.63 -2.46
CA TYR A 466 6.61 -12.52 -2.26
C TYR A 466 7.92 -11.74 -2.11
N PHE A 467 8.85 -12.28 -1.31
CA PHE A 467 10.10 -11.60 -1.01
C PHE A 467 10.89 -11.19 -2.26
N TYR A 468 10.99 -12.07 -3.26
CA TYR A 468 11.75 -11.82 -4.48
C TYR A 468 11.13 -10.76 -5.42
N GLN A 469 9.87 -10.38 -5.20
CA GLN A 469 9.18 -9.31 -5.92
C GLN A 469 8.58 -8.27 -4.96
N SER A 470 9.39 -7.82 -4.01
CA SER A 470 9.03 -6.82 -3.02
C SER A 470 9.98 -5.62 -3.07
N VAL A 471 9.64 -4.54 -2.39
CA VAL A 471 10.44 -3.31 -2.30
C VAL A 471 10.84 -2.81 -3.69
N GLY A 472 12.10 -2.53 -3.94
CA GLY A 472 12.63 -2.08 -5.23
C GLY A 472 12.62 -3.13 -6.36
N HIS A 473 12.26 -4.38 -6.06
CA HIS A 473 12.05 -5.45 -7.04
C HIS A 473 10.56 -5.71 -7.36
N ARG A 474 9.64 -4.89 -6.86
CA ARG A 474 8.22 -5.01 -7.18
C ARG A 474 7.88 -4.20 -8.44
N PRO A 475 7.20 -4.75 -9.45
CA PRO A 475 6.84 -6.17 -9.65
C PRO A 475 8.01 -7.03 -10.13
N THR A 476 9.03 -6.41 -10.69
CA THR A 476 10.30 -7.01 -11.15
C THR A 476 11.45 -6.02 -10.92
N PRO A 477 12.71 -6.49 -10.88
CA PRO A 477 13.86 -5.58 -10.75
C PRO A 477 13.93 -4.49 -11.83
N ASP A 478 13.41 -4.77 -13.03
CA ASP A 478 13.43 -3.82 -14.15
C ASP A 478 12.41 -2.69 -13.99
N LEU A 479 11.28 -2.98 -13.36
CA LEU A 479 10.11 -2.09 -13.29
C LEU A 479 9.96 -1.38 -11.95
N GLY A 480 10.72 -1.79 -10.93
CA GLY A 480 10.59 -1.32 -9.55
C GLY A 480 10.81 0.18 -9.34
N GLN A 481 11.36 0.88 -10.35
CA GLN A 481 11.54 2.33 -10.35
C GLN A 481 10.45 3.08 -11.14
N PHE A 482 9.28 2.47 -11.30
CA PHE A 482 8.13 3.05 -12.01
C PHE A 482 8.37 3.33 -13.49
N LYS A 483 9.48 2.92 -14.08
CA LYS A 483 9.87 3.18 -15.48
C LYS A 483 9.85 1.88 -16.28
N VAL A 484 9.59 2.00 -17.58
CA VAL A 484 9.70 0.88 -18.51
C VAL A 484 11.06 0.98 -19.24
N PRO A 485 11.99 0.03 -19.02
CA PRO A 485 13.32 0.09 -19.66
C PRO A 485 13.25 0.16 -21.17
N GLY A 486 13.99 1.09 -21.75
CA GLY A 486 14.05 1.31 -23.20
C GLY A 486 12.91 2.16 -23.78
N ILE A 487 11.96 2.60 -22.96
CA ILE A 487 10.88 3.50 -23.38
C ILE A 487 10.90 4.76 -22.49
N ASP A 488 11.55 5.78 -22.96
CA ASP A 488 11.61 7.07 -22.25
C ASP A 488 10.22 7.69 -22.09
N SER A 489 10.03 8.47 -21.03
CA SER A 489 8.76 9.16 -20.71
C SER A 489 7.56 8.23 -20.53
N LEU A 490 7.76 6.94 -20.26
CA LEU A 490 6.73 5.99 -19.89
C LEU A 490 6.91 5.57 -18.44
N TYR A 491 5.91 5.89 -17.61
CA TYR A 491 5.88 5.52 -16.20
C TYR A 491 4.76 4.53 -15.92
N LEU A 492 4.95 3.65 -14.94
CA LEU A 492 3.94 2.71 -14.49
C LEU A 492 3.46 3.10 -13.08
N VAL A 493 2.16 3.01 -12.89
CA VAL A 493 1.52 3.16 -11.57
C VAL A 493 0.49 2.04 -11.39
N GLY A 494 0.07 1.79 -10.17
CA GLY A 494 -0.96 0.80 -9.91
C GLY A 494 -0.60 -0.11 -8.73
N PRO A 495 -1.46 -1.09 -8.42
CA PRO A 495 -1.27 -1.96 -7.26
C PRO A 495 -0.06 -2.90 -7.40
N SER A 496 0.40 -3.18 -8.62
CA SER A 496 1.60 -3.99 -8.87
C SER A 496 2.92 -3.25 -8.65
N MET A 497 2.88 -1.92 -8.44
CA MET A 497 4.08 -1.11 -8.23
C MET A 497 4.42 -0.96 -6.73
N PRO A 498 5.67 -0.55 -6.37
CA PRO A 498 6.02 -0.30 -4.97
C PRO A 498 5.11 0.76 -4.31
N PRO A 499 4.88 0.70 -3.00
CA PRO A 499 5.44 -0.24 -2.04
C PRO A 499 4.65 -1.55 -1.95
N ALA A 500 3.35 -1.55 -2.28
CA ALA A 500 2.44 -2.69 -2.17
C ALA A 500 1.12 -2.43 -2.91
N GLY A 501 0.31 -3.47 -3.08
CA GLY A 501 -1.08 -3.38 -3.53
C GLY A 501 -2.02 -2.78 -2.48
N GLY A 502 -3.28 -2.59 -2.87
CA GLY A 502 -4.31 -1.96 -2.03
C GLY A 502 -4.24 -0.43 -2.05
N VAL A 503 -5.03 0.21 -1.17
CA VAL A 503 -5.08 1.69 -1.06
C VAL A 503 -3.96 2.17 -0.15
N VAL A 504 -2.77 2.33 -0.72
CA VAL A 504 -1.56 2.75 0.01
C VAL A 504 -1.06 4.14 -0.42
N GLY A 505 -1.62 4.71 -1.50
CA GLY A 505 -1.14 5.97 -2.05
C GLY A 505 0.22 5.87 -2.77
N ALA A 506 0.49 4.72 -3.40
CA ALA A 506 1.75 4.44 -4.13
C ALA A 506 2.04 5.46 -5.24
N GLY A 507 1.01 6.13 -5.78
CA GLY A 507 1.16 7.20 -6.76
C GLY A 507 2.03 8.37 -6.29
N ARG A 508 2.20 8.58 -4.97
CA ARG A 508 3.10 9.61 -4.42
C ARG A 508 4.56 9.32 -4.78
N ALA A 509 5.02 8.09 -4.57
CA ALA A 509 6.39 7.70 -4.92
C ALA A 509 6.67 7.83 -6.43
N ALA A 510 5.70 7.44 -7.27
CA ALA A 510 5.78 7.63 -8.71
C ALA A 510 5.88 9.11 -9.08
N ALA A 511 5.06 9.98 -8.45
CA ALA A 511 5.11 11.43 -8.66
C ALA A 511 6.49 11.99 -8.31
N MET A 512 7.08 11.60 -7.18
CA MET A 512 8.43 12.04 -6.79
C MET A 512 9.49 11.69 -7.84
N GLY A 513 9.49 10.45 -8.34
CA GLY A 513 10.40 10.04 -9.42
C GLY A 513 10.16 10.82 -10.73
N MET A 514 8.89 11.12 -11.05
CA MET A 514 8.57 11.95 -12.22
C MET A 514 9.02 13.40 -12.05
N PHE A 515 8.90 13.97 -10.84
CA PHE A 515 9.41 15.33 -10.56
C PHE A 515 10.91 15.42 -10.80
N GLU A 516 11.68 14.47 -10.29
CA GLU A 516 13.13 14.41 -10.52
C GLU A 516 13.46 14.38 -12.02
N ASP A 517 12.82 13.48 -12.78
CA ASP A 517 13.06 13.36 -14.23
C ASP A 517 12.62 14.60 -15.02
N LEU A 518 11.61 15.32 -14.57
CA LEU A 518 11.11 16.54 -15.18
C LEU A 518 11.85 17.81 -14.70
N GLY A 519 12.86 17.65 -13.84
CA GLY A 519 13.65 18.77 -13.29
C GLY A 519 12.83 19.66 -12.34
N MET A 520 11.85 19.10 -11.65
CA MET A 520 10.97 19.78 -10.70
C MET A 520 11.36 19.40 -9.27
N ASP A 521 11.19 20.31 -8.33
CA ASP A 521 11.46 20.08 -6.92
C ASP A 521 10.16 19.72 -6.19
N PHE A 522 10.04 18.42 -5.80
CA PHE A 522 8.87 17.90 -5.12
C PHE A 522 8.76 18.49 -3.70
N ASP A 523 9.86 18.49 -2.95
CA ASP A 523 9.84 18.88 -1.55
C ASP A 523 9.54 20.38 -1.38
N SER A 524 10.09 21.25 -2.23
CA SER A 524 9.76 22.67 -2.19
C SER A 524 8.30 22.95 -2.60
N THR A 525 7.71 22.12 -3.47
CA THR A 525 6.35 22.30 -3.96
C THR A 525 5.30 21.92 -2.90
N PHE A 526 5.56 20.87 -2.10
CA PHE A 526 4.58 20.28 -1.17
C PHE A 526 4.93 20.52 0.31
N GLN A 527 6.02 21.18 0.63
CA GLN A 527 6.26 21.66 1.99
C GLN A 527 5.18 22.69 2.34
N THR A 528 4.17 22.24 3.08
CA THR A 528 3.17 23.14 3.64
C THR A 528 3.87 24.09 4.60
N GLY A 529 3.62 25.41 4.49
CA GLY A 529 4.24 26.45 5.32
C GLY A 529 4.03 26.30 6.84
N GLU A 530 3.33 25.25 7.27
CA GLU A 530 3.12 24.85 8.67
C GLU A 530 4.16 23.84 9.17
N SER A 531 4.94 23.20 8.31
CA SER A 531 6.22 22.58 8.69
C SER A 531 7.29 23.63 9.08
N LYS A 532 7.06 24.89 8.84
CA LYS A 532 7.53 25.99 9.68
C LYS A 532 6.67 26.11 10.96
N SER A 533 6.17 25.00 11.53
CA SER A 533 6.07 24.90 12.96
C SER A 533 7.45 25.33 13.42
N LYS A 534 7.54 26.44 14.09
CA LYS A 534 8.59 26.89 14.95
C LYS A 534 9.36 25.74 15.62
N ASN A 535 9.99 24.86 14.83
CA ASN A 535 11.36 24.64 15.09
C ASN A 535 11.97 26.03 14.86
N THR A 536 11.70 26.94 15.82
CA THR A 536 12.78 27.72 16.34
C THR A 536 13.96 26.81 16.10
N VAL A 537 14.83 27.20 15.18
CA VAL A 537 16.20 26.76 15.17
C VAL A 537 16.51 26.66 16.65
N LYS A 538 16.37 25.46 17.24
CA LYS A 538 17.11 25.14 18.44
C LYS A 538 18.47 25.29 17.86
N ALA A 539 19.08 26.41 18.18
CA ALA A 539 20.47 26.67 17.96
C ALA A 539 21.12 25.35 18.13
N ARG A 540 21.79 24.81 17.07
CA ARG A 540 22.51 23.55 17.08
C ARG A 540 22.86 23.29 18.52
N THR A 541 22.18 22.35 19.17
CA THR A 541 22.51 21.99 20.55
C THR A 541 23.97 21.70 20.41
N GLN A 542 24.81 22.49 21.05
CA GLN A 542 26.27 22.46 20.89
C GLN A 542 26.62 20.99 20.85
N ALA A 543 27.03 20.53 19.66
CA ALA A 543 27.43 19.12 19.50
C ALA A 543 28.44 18.90 20.63
N PRO A 544 28.42 17.80 21.36
CA PRO A 544 29.40 17.54 22.38
C PRO A 544 30.76 17.85 21.74
N ASP A 545 31.59 18.59 22.43
CA ASP A 545 32.97 18.85 22.00
C ASP A 545 33.77 17.55 22.19
N ASP A 546 33.44 16.59 21.34
CA ASP A 546 34.02 15.24 21.27
C ASP A 546 35.12 15.15 20.21
N GLY A 547 35.44 16.31 19.56
CA GLY A 547 36.43 16.39 18.51
C GLY A 547 36.04 15.73 17.18
N ALA A 548 34.83 15.21 17.04
CA ALA A 548 34.38 14.57 15.81
C ALA A 548 33.83 15.60 14.79
N VAL A 549 34.15 15.42 13.52
CA VAL A 549 33.60 16.23 12.42
C VAL A 549 32.30 15.59 11.96
N ARG A 550 31.20 16.37 11.94
CA ARG A 550 29.90 15.90 11.50
C ARG A 550 29.51 16.53 10.16
N LEU A 551 29.05 15.69 9.27
CA LEU A 551 28.49 16.07 7.98
C LEU A 551 26.97 15.89 8.03
N PHE A 552 26.22 16.89 7.61
CA PHE A 552 24.77 16.89 7.62
C PHE A 552 24.25 16.99 6.18
N ASP A 553 23.05 16.48 5.94
CA ASP A 553 22.32 16.70 4.70
C ASP A 553 21.72 18.12 4.66
N GLU A 554 21.02 18.43 3.58
CA GLU A 554 20.33 19.72 3.41
C GLU A 554 19.17 19.96 4.40
N ASN A 555 18.76 18.92 5.15
CA ASN A 555 17.73 18.97 6.17
C ASN A 555 18.28 18.93 7.60
N ASP A 556 19.60 19.17 7.77
CA ASP A 556 20.33 19.05 9.04
C ASP A 556 20.28 17.64 9.68
N ALA A 557 20.01 16.58 8.91
CA ALA A 557 20.15 15.21 9.38
C ALA A 557 21.60 14.77 9.27
N GLU A 558 22.15 14.17 10.35
CA GLU A 558 23.53 13.71 10.38
C GLU A 558 23.75 12.56 9.39
N LEU A 559 24.54 12.82 8.34
CA LEU A 559 24.91 11.82 7.33
C LEU A 559 26.12 11.02 7.76
N MET A 560 27.09 11.68 8.36
CA MET A 560 28.36 11.04 8.73
C MET A 560 29.03 11.79 9.90
N THR A 561 29.60 11.02 10.81
CA THR A 561 30.54 11.52 11.81
C THR A 561 31.91 10.97 11.47
N VAL A 562 32.93 11.82 11.45
CA VAL A 562 34.33 11.41 11.34
C VAL A 562 34.96 11.52 12.72
N ASP A 563 35.31 10.36 13.30
CA ASP A 563 35.86 10.26 14.65
C ASP A 563 37.39 10.43 14.64
N SER A 564 38.07 9.94 13.59
CA SER A 564 39.52 10.11 13.44
C SER A 564 39.96 10.10 11.98
N ILE A 565 41.08 10.80 11.71
CA ILE A 565 41.82 10.74 10.43
C ILE A 565 43.26 10.35 10.79
N ASP A 566 43.68 9.16 10.37
CA ASP A 566 45.00 8.60 10.60
C ASP A 566 45.78 8.48 9.29
N THR A 567 47.07 8.23 9.36
CA THR A 567 47.87 7.85 8.20
C THR A 567 48.34 6.41 8.33
N GLN A 568 48.16 5.63 7.28
CA GLN A 568 48.62 4.27 7.20
C GLN A 568 49.05 3.95 5.78
N ASP A 569 50.31 3.46 5.61
CA ASP A 569 50.85 3.04 4.31
C ASP A 569 50.72 4.06 3.18
N ASP A 570 51.05 5.35 3.47
CA ASP A 570 50.89 6.49 2.56
C ASP A 570 49.42 6.83 2.14
N GLU A 571 48.45 6.31 2.85
CA GLU A 571 47.03 6.64 2.70
C GLU A 571 46.49 7.37 3.94
N LEU A 572 45.49 8.25 3.72
CA LEU A 572 44.66 8.76 4.82
C LEU A 572 43.55 7.75 5.11
N VAL A 573 43.46 7.33 6.37
CA VAL A 573 42.42 6.45 6.86
C VAL A 573 41.45 7.27 7.69
N VAL A 574 40.25 7.47 7.15
CA VAL A 574 39.14 8.16 7.82
C VAL A 574 38.30 7.13 8.53
N ARG A 575 38.13 7.26 9.83
CA ARG A 575 37.23 6.40 10.63
C ARG A 575 36.12 7.22 11.21
N GLY A 576 34.94 6.64 11.26
CA GLY A 576 33.76 7.33 11.77
C GLY A 576 32.50 6.46 11.67
N LYS A 577 31.37 7.13 11.56
CA LYS A 577 30.06 6.48 11.43
C LYS A 577 29.24 7.17 10.35
N THR A 578 28.44 6.43 9.61
CA THR A 578 27.42 6.97 8.73
C THR A 578 26.04 6.77 9.34
N PHE A 579 25.15 7.77 9.15
CA PHE A 579 23.80 7.79 9.70
C PHE A 579 23.76 7.50 11.23
N GLY A 580 24.71 8.06 11.96
CA GLY A 580 24.80 7.99 13.42
C GLY A 580 25.23 6.64 14.01
N THR A 581 25.18 5.54 13.27
CA THR A 581 25.37 4.18 13.84
C THR A 581 26.31 3.28 13.06
N MET A 582 26.46 3.46 11.74
CA MET A 582 27.23 2.53 10.89
C MET A 582 28.74 2.86 10.91
N PRO A 583 29.61 1.96 11.39
CA PRO A 583 31.05 2.17 11.33
C PRO A 583 31.51 2.40 9.89
N LEU A 584 32.27 3.45 9.67
CA LEU A 584 32.89 3.76 8.38
C LEU A 584 34.41 3.72 8.54
N THR A 585 35.08 3.01 7.65
CA THR A 585 36.53 3.17 7.43
C THR A 585 36.73 3.41 5.95
N ALA A 586 37.12 4.64 5.59
CA ALA A 586 37.44 5.01 4.23
C ALA A 586 38.95 5.25 4.11
N ARG A 587 39.55 4.84 2.96
CA ARG A 587 40.94 5.09 2.64
C ARG A 587 41.02 6.04 1.46
N LEU A 588 41.86 7.05 1.56
CA LEU A 588 42.11 8.03 0.52
C LEU A 588 43.58 7.95 0.11
N GLY A 589 43.81 7.44 -1.07
CA GLY A 589 45.16 7.39 -1.63
C GLY A 589 45.62 8.79 -2.14
N PRO A 590 46.92 8.93 -2.46
CA PRO A 590 47.49 10.22 -2.92
C PRO A 590 46.79 10.78 -4.18
N GLY A 591 46.21 9.92 -5.02
CA GLY A 591 45.47 10.31 -6.22
C GLY A 591 44.10 10.90 -5.88
N ASP A 592 43.40 10.32 -4.89
CA ASP A 592 42.09 10.79 -4.43
C ASP A 592 42.22 12.11 -3.70
N LEU A 593 43.25 12.23 -2.86
CA LEU A 593 43.54 13.46 -2.13
C LEU A 593 43.83 14.62 -3.08
N ARG A 594 44.60 14.39 -4.15
CA ARG A 594 44.85 15.41 -5.20
C ARG A 594 43.56 15.79 -5.91
N ARG A 595 42.66 14.88 -6.19
CA ARG A 595 41.34 15.16 -6.78
C ARG A 595 40.47 16.00 -5.83
N ALA A 596 40.39 15.58 -4.57
CA ALA A 596 39.63 16.29 -3.54
C ALA A 596 40.17 17.74 -3.35
N ALA A 597 41.49 17.88 -3.28
CA ALA A 597 42.12 19.18 -3.21
C ALA A 597 41.79 20.07 -4.42
N LYS A 598 41.83 19.52 -5.64
CA LYS A 598 41.43 20.28 -6.86
C LYS A 598 39.96 20.70 -6.83
N MET A 599 39.07 19.86 -6.30
CA MET A 599 37.65 20.20 -6.15
C MET A 599 37.41 21.29 -5.11
N ALA A 600 38.19 21.30 -4.01
CA ALA A 600 38.08 22.25 -2.91
C ALA A 600 38.76 23.62 -3.20
N LEU A 601 39.83 23.65 -3.99
CA LEU A 601 40.69 24.80 -4.22
C LEU A 601 40.28 25.68 -5.42
N SER A 602 39.05 25.60 -5.94
CA SER A 602 38.58 26.63 -6.86
C SER A 602 38.47 27.99 -6.11
N PRO A 603 38.80 29.15 -6.74
CA PRO A 603 38.88 30.43 -6.03
C PRO A 603 37.63 30.80 -5.21
N ALA A 604 36.43 30.48 -5.74
CA ALA A 604 35.18 30.77 -5.06
C ALA A 604 34.96 29.86 -3.83
N LYS A 605 35.28 28.56 -3.94
CA LYS A 605 35.14 27.58 -2.84
C LYS A 605 36.20 27.79 -1.76
N PHE A 606 37.43 28.14 -2.17
CA PHE A 606 38.52 28.46 -1.23
C PHE A 606 38.16 29.65 -0.31
N MET A 607 37.59 30.72 -0.89
CA MET A 607 37.14 31.87 -0.09
C MET A 607 36.01 31.48 0.88
N THR A 608 35.12 30.58 0.49
CA THR A 608 34.08 30.08 1.37
C THR A 608 34.66 29.24 2.52
N ILE A 609 35.57 28.31 2.23
CA ILE A 609 36.29 27.52 3.25
C ILE A 609 37.04 28.42 4.23
N VAL A 610 37.76 29.41 3.73
CA VAL A 610 38.47 30.37 4.59
C VAL A 610 37.50 31.16 5.48
N LYS A 611 36.36 31.62 4.93
CA LYS A 611 35.32 32.27 5.75
C LYS A 611 34.78 31.35 6.85
N MET A 612 34.54 30.07 6.54
CA MET A 612 34.05 29.10 7.52
C MET A 612 35.04 28.78 8.62
N LEU A 613 36.37 28.73 8.31
CA LEU A 613 37.41 28.48 9.29
C LEU A 613 37.58 29.61 10.31
N PHE A 614 37.14 30.83 9.96
CA PHE A 614 37.25 32.04 10.81
C PHE A 614 35.88 32.59 11.24
N SER A 615 34.75 31.89 10.90
CA SER A 615 33.43 32.21 11.48
C SER A 615 33.36 31.66 12.90
N LYS A 616 32.88 32.47 13.84
CA LYS A 616 32.44 31.94 15.14
C LYS A 616 31.09 31.22 14.90
N ASP A 617 30.98 30.01 15.43
CA ASP A 617 29.73 29.22 15.44
C ASP A 617 28.55 30.00 16.02
#